data_a3e8cef24bc4e9aa1bf72322969494af
#
_entry.id   a3e8cef24bc4e9aa1bf72322969494af
#
_cell.length_a   1.000
_cell.length_b   1.000
_cell.length_c   1.000
_cell.angle_alpha   90.00
_cell.angle_beta   90.00
_cell.angle_gamma   90.00
#
_symmetry.space_group_name_H-M   'P 1'
#
loop_
_entity.id
_entity.type
_entity.pdbx_description
1 polymer ?
#
loop_
_entity_poly.entity_id
_entity_poly.type
_entity_poly.pdbx_seq_one_letter_code
_entity_poly.pdbx_strand_id
1 'polypeptide(L)'
;MLLQGVGDGSQPLISQYYGEKDQSSVRTTRKLAYLTAAVITVVCMVGVYLARAKIGILFGASAETNAGVIQYLPFFLATLLFLAFVRITTSYFYATEKNALSYLLVYAEPLDTLLMLLILPPMLKLTGVWLAVPIAQVITFVIACVAKRSVDAKIWSSTMAG
;
A
#
# COMPACT_ATOMS: atom_id res chain seq x y z
N MET A 1 5.94 -9.07 -0.64
CA MET A 1 5.68 -10.19 -1.58
C MET A 1 4.20 -10.63 -1.57
N LEU A 2 3.57 -11.02 -0.43
CA LEU A 2 2.17 -11.48 -0.42
C LEU A 2 1.17 -10.47 -1.03
N LEU A 3 1.23 -9.21 -0.61
CA LEU A 3 0.35 -8.15 -1.13
C LEU A 3 0.55 -7.87 -2.62
N GLN A 4 1.79 -7.96 -3.08
CA GLN A 4 2.10 -7.84 -4.50
C GLN A 4 1.51 -9.00 -5.28
N GLY A 5 1.61 -10.24 -4.75
CA GLY A 5 0.98 -11.42 -5.37
C GLY A 5 -0.53 -11.29 -5.55
N VAL A 6 -1.26 -10.66 -4.60
CA VAL A 6 -2.70 -10.37 -4.77
C VAL A 6 -2.93 -9.35 -5.89
N GLY A 7 -2.12 -8.30 -5.96
CA GLY A 7 -2.16 -7.30 -7.02
C GLY A 7 -1.91 -7.92 -8.39
N ASP A 8 -0.79 -8.63 -8.52
CA ASP A 8 -0.35 -9.27 -9.77
C ASP A 8 -1.34 -10.36 -10.22
N GLY A 9 -1.89 -11.14 -9.27
CA GLY A 9 -2.90 -12.16 -9.55
C GLY A 9 -4.26 -11.60 -10.00
N SER A 10 -4.64 -10.43 -9.52
CA SER A 10 -5.88 -9.75 -9.94
C SER A 10 -5.75 -8.99 -11.26
N GLN A 11 -4.54 -8.60 -11.64
CA GLN A 11 -4.25 -7.79 -12.82
C GLN A 11 -4.73 -8.41 -14.13
N PRO A 12 -4.46 -9.69 -14.47
CA PRO A 12 -4.91 -10.28 -15.73
C PRO A 12 -6.44 -10.35 -15.82
N LEU A 13 -7.14 -10.66 -14.71
CA LEU A 13 -8.61 -10.69 -14.70
C LEU A 13 -9.20 -9.29 -14.93
N ILE A 14 -8.66 -8.28 -14.27
CA ILE A 14 -9.11 -6.89 -14.45
C ILE A 14 -8.85 -6.44 -15.88
N SER A 15 -7.67 -6.77 -16.45
CA SER A 15 -7.31 -6.42 -17.83
C SER A 15 -8.25 -7.08 -18.85
N GLN A 16 -8.59 -8.36 -18.66
CA GLN A 16 -9.53 -9.08 -19.50
C GLN A 16 -10.91 -8.41 -19.48
N TYR A 17 -11.52 -8.24 -18.32
CA TYR A 17 -12.84 -7.62 -18.20
C TYR A 17 -12.85 -6.16 -18.67
N TYR A 18 -11.73 -5.45 -18.51
CA TYR A 18 -11.59 -4.10 -19.05
C TYR A 18 -11.60 -4.09 -20.58
N GLY A 19 -10.90 -5.05 -21.23
CA GLY A 19 -10.93 -5.25 -22.68
C GLY A 19 -12.31 -5.64 -23.21
N GLU A 20 -13.05 -6.45 -22.46
CA GLU A 20 -14.44 -6.84 -22.75
C GLU A 20 -15.46 -5.72 -22.47
N LYS A 21 -15.03 -4.57 -21.96
CA LYS A 21 -15.86 -3.42 -21.51
C LYS A 21 -16.87 -3.78 -20.42
N ASP A 22 -16.67 -4.88 -19.70
CA ASP A 22 -17.50 -5.30 -18.57
C ASP A 22 -17.07 -4.57 -17.29
N GLN A 23 -17.60 -3.37 -17.11
CA GLN A 23 -17.36 -2.51 -15.96
C GLN A 23 -17.79 -3.15 -14.63
N SER A 24 -18.81 -4.00 -14.64
CA SER A 24 -19.34 -4.64 -13.44
C SER A 24 -18.35 -5.67 -12.89
N SER A 25 -17.81 -6.51 -13.77
CA SER A 25 -16.79 -7.50 -13.42
C SER A 25 -15.46 -6.87 -13.02
N VAL A 26 -15.04 -5.78 -13.67
CA VAL A 26 -13.88 -4.98 -13.25
C VAL A 26 -14.04 -4.47 -11.81
N ARG A 27 -15.20 -3.90 -11.46
CA ARG A 27 -15.48 -3.40 -10.11
C ARG A 27 -15.50 -4.52 -9.07
N THR A 28 -16.13 -5.64 -9.42
CA THR A 28 -16.24 -6.79 -8.53
C THR A 28 -14.87 -7.41 -8.25
N THR A 29 -14.08 -7.66 -9.28
CA THR A 29 -12.71 -8.19 -9.17
C THR A 29 -11.82 -7.26 -8.35
N ARG A 30 -11.88 -5.94 -8.61
CA ARG A 30 -11.16 -4.94 -7.83
C ARG A 30 -11.55 -4.95 -6.35
N LYS A 31 -12.87 -5.00 -6.03
CA LYS A 31 -13.34 -5.09 -4.63
C LYS A 31 -12.83 -6.35 -3.95
N LEU A 32 -12.87 -7.47 -4.67
CA LEU A 32 -12.38 -8.74 -4.15
C LEU A 32 -10.88 -8.69 -3.87
N ALA A 33 -10.09 -8.10 -4.78
CA ALA A 33 -8.66 -7.90 -4.58
C ALA A 33 -8.35 -7.04 -3.33
N TYR A 34 -9.08 -5.94 -3.11
CA TYR A 34 -8.95 -5.14 -1.89
C TYR A 34 -9.31 -5.93 -0.64
N LEU A 35 -10.40 -6.68 -0.67
CA LEU A 35 -10.82 -7.50 0.48
C LEU A 35 -9.80 -8.57 0.82
N THR A 36 -9.33 -9.31 -0.19
CA THR A 36 -8.31 -10.35 -0.03
C THR A 36 -7.01 -9.77 0.52
N ALA A 37 -6.55 -8.64 -0.04
CA ALA A 37 -5.36 -7.95 0.46
C ALA A 37 -5.53 -7.48 1.90
N ALA A 38 -6.71 -6.93 2.25
CA ALA A 38 -7.00 -6.50 3.62
C ALA A 38 -6.99 -7.67 4.60
N VAL A 39 -7.64 -8.80 4.26
CA VAL A 39 -7.66 -10.01 5.11
C VAL A 39 -6.25 -10.54 5.32
N ILE A 40 -5.46 -10.71 4.26
CA ILE A 40 -4.07 -11.17 4.35
C ILE A 40 -3.26 -10.21 5.21
N THR A 41 -3.41 -8.89 5.01
CA THR A 41 -2.70 -7.88 5.79
C THR A 41 -3.04 -7.99 7.27
N VAL A 42 -4.32 -8.10 7.62
CA VAL A 42 -4.75 -8.21 9.03
C VAL A 42 -4.21 -9.48 9.66
N VAL A 43 -4.27 -10.62 8.97
CA VAL A 43 -3.72 -11.89 9.47
C VAL A 43 -2.21 -11.75 9.71
N CYS A 44 -1.47 -11.19 8.77
CA CYS A 44 -0.03 -10.94 8.93
C CYS A 44 0.25 -9.96 10.06
N MET A 45 -0.52 -8.87 10.19
CA MET A 45 -0.38 -7.89 11.27
C MET A 45 -0.55 -8.54 12.65
N VAL A 46 -1.59 -9.34 12.82
CA VAL A 46 -1.85 -10.06 14.07
C VAL A 46 -0.71 -11.02 14.38
N GLY A 47 -0.27 -11.82 13.40
CA GLY A 47 0.83 -12.75 13.57
C GLY A 47 2.13 -12.08 13.99
N VAL A 48 2.52 -11.01 13.30
CA VAL A 48 3.74 -10.23 13.60
C VAL A 48 3.60 -9.51 14.96
N TYR A 49 2.44 -8.94 15.26
CA TYR A 49 2.20 -8.28 16.54
C TYR A 49 2.32 -9.23 17.74
N LEU A 50 1.79 -10.46 17.63
CA LEU A 50 1.93 -11.48 18.66
C LEU A 50 3.39 -11.95 18.81
N ALA A 51 4.12 -12.01 17.72
CA ALA A 51 5.54 -12.40 17.72
C ALA A 51 6.51 -11.25 18.08
N ARG A 52 6.05 -10.01 18.25
CA ARG A 52 6.86 -8.78 18.38
C ARG A 52 7.98 -8.87 19.42
N ALA A 53 7.74 -9.53 20.56
CA ALA A 53 8.72 -9.65 21.62
C ALA A 53 9.91 -10.55 21.25
N LYS A 54 9.71 -11.49 20.31
CA LYS A 54 10.70 -12.47 19.88
C LYS A 54 11.43 -12.07 18.58
N ILE A 55 10.86 -11.15 17.80
CA ILE A 55 11.39 -10.75 16.48
C ILE A 55 12.80 -10.20 16.60
N GLY A 56 13.04 -9.24 17.49
CA GLY A 56 14.38 -8.65 17.66
C GLY A 56 15.41 -9.69 18.10
N ILE A 57 15.03 -10.60 18.99
CA ILE A 57 15.90 -11.71 19.45
C ILE A 57 16.26 -12.65 18.29
N LEU A 58 15.29 -12.99 17.45
CA LEU A 58 15.47 -13.85 16.30
C LEU A 58 16.50 -13.28 15.29
N PHE A 59 16.56 -11.96 15.17
CA PHE A 59 17.52 -11.25 14.32
C PHE A 59 18.81 -10.85 15.05
N GLY A 60 19.04 -11.31 16.28
CA GLY A 60 20.25 -11.00 17.06
C GLY A 60 20.36 -9.52 17.49
N ALA A 61 19.23 -8.82 17.58
CA ALA A 61 19.22 -7.44 18.01
C ALA A 61 19.61 -7.30 19.49
N SER A 62 20.33 -6.20 19.83
CA SER A 62 20.61 -5.85 21.22
C SER A 62 19.32 -5.60 22.00
N ALA A 63 19.37 -5.69 23.32
CA ALA A 63 18.20 -5.43 24.19
C ALA A 63 17.60 -4.04 23.94
N GLU A 64 18.43 -3.03 23.75
CA GLU A 64 18.02 -1.66 23.46
C GLU A 64 17.32 -1.55 22.09
N THR A 65 17.88 -2.18 21.05
CA THR A 65 17.26 -2.23 19.71
C THR A 65 15.95 -2.99 19.74
N ASN A 66 15.87 -4.10 20.48
CA ASN A 66 14.63 -4.86 20.62
C ASN A 66 13.51 -4.06 21.33
N ALA A 67 13.87 -3.26 22.32
CA ALA A 67 12.91 -2.34 22.97
C ALA A 67 12.36 -1.32 21.98
N GLY A 68 13.21 -0.75 21.12
CA GLY A 68 12.79 0.14 20.05
C GLY A 68 11.85 -0.57 19.04
N VAL A 69 12.18 -1.79 18.60
CA VAL A 69 11.31 -2.58 17.74
C VAL A 69 9.93 -2.78 18.38
N ILE A 70 9.85 -3.21 19.64
CA ILE A 70 8.58 -3.43 20.34
C ILE A 70 7.75 -2.13 20.39
N GLN A 71 8.39 -0.99 20.61
CA GLN A 71 7.73 0.32 20.72
C GLN A 71 7.18 0.82 19.38
N TYR A 72 7.97 0.72 18.31
CA TYR A 72 7.62 1.35 17.02
C TYR A 72 6.93 0.39 16.04
N LEU A 73 7.04 -0.92 16.22
CA LEU A 73 6.43 -1.93 15.35
C LEU A 73 4.92 -1.72 15.11
N PRO A 74 4.09 -1.34 16.12
CA PRO A 74 2.66 -1.10 15.89
C PRO A 74 2.39 -0.01 14.86
N PHE A 75 3.22 1.03 14.79
CA PHE A 75 3.10 2.09 13.78
C PHE A 75 3.37 1.56 12.37
N PHE A 76 4.40 0.72 12.21
CA PHE A 76 4.68 0.06 10.94
C PHE A 76 3.57 -0.89 10.53
N LEU A 77 3.03 -1.67 11.47
CA LEU A 77 1.93 -2.58 11.19
C LEU A 77 0.69 -1.83 10.72
N ALA A 78 0.33 -0.72 11.37
CA ALA A 78 -0.82 0.08 10.95
C ALA A 78 -0.71 0.57 9.49
N THR A 79 0.50 0.86 9.02
CA THR A 79 0.72 1.34 7.65
C THR A 79 0.64 0.23 6.59
N LEU A 80 0.69 -1.04 6.97
CA LEU A 80 0.54 -2.16 6.02
C LEU A 80 -0.82 -2.15 5.32
N LEU A 81 -1.88 -1.66 5.96
CA LEU A 81 -3.19 -1.51 5.32
C LEU A 81 -3.16 -0.44 4.23
N PHE A 82 -2.47 0.67 4.46
CA PHE A 82 -2.27 1.71 3.45
C PHE A 82 -1.45 1.19 2.28
N LEU A 83 -0.36 0.47 2.58
CA LEU A 83 0.47 -0.19 1.57
C LEU A 83 -0.34 -1.17 0.72
N ALA A 84 -1.19 -2.00 1.35
CA ALA A 84 -2.07 -2.94 0.64
C ALA A 84 -2.98 -2.21 -0.34
N PHE A 85 -3.60 -1.10 0.08
CA PHE A 85 -4.44 -0.29 -0.78
C PHE A 85 -3.66 0.30 -1.96
N VAL A 86 -2.48 0.86 -1.72
CA VAL A 86 -1.62 1.44 -2.77
C VAL A 86 -1.26 0.37 -3.80
N ARG A 87 -0.83 -0.82 -3.36
CA ARG A 87 -0.45 -1.94 -4.25
C ARG A 87 -1.59 -2.38 -5.17
N ILE A 88 -2.79 -2.61 -4.61
CA ILE A 88 -3.95 -2.99 -5.43
C ILE A 88 -4.38 -1.86 -6.37
N THR A 89 -4.30 -0.61 -5.92
CA THR A 89 -4.62 0.55 -6.79
C THR A 89 -3.63 0.67 -7.94
N THR A 90 -2.35 0.45 -7.69
CA THR A 90 -1.30 0.46 -8.73
C THR A 90 -1.53 -0.65 -9.76
N SER A 91 -1.80 -1.89 -9.32
CA SER A 91 -2.13 -3.01 -10.21
C SER A 91 -3.40 -2.76 -11.02
N TYR A 92 -4.42 -2.13 -10.42
CA TYR A 92 -5.62 -1.71 -11.13
C TYR A 92 -5.33 -0.68 -12.22
N PHE A 93 -4.46 0.29 -11.96
CA PHE A 93 -4.08 1.28 -12.98
C PHE A 93 -3.28 0.64 -14.12
N TYR A 94 -2.40 -0.31 -13.84
CA TYR A 94 -1.72 -1.09 -14.89
C TYR A 94 -2.73 -1.87 -15.75
N ALA A 95 -3.66 -2.57 -15.10
CA ALA A 95 -4.65 -3.39 -15.78
C ALA A 95 -5.65 -2.58 -16.64
N THR A 96 -5.82 -1.29 -16.34
CA THR A 96 -6.73 -0.38 -17.06
C THR A 96 -5.99 0.63 -17.95
N GLU A 97 -4.74 0.32 -18.30
CA GLU A 97 -3.89 1.16 -19.19
C GLU A 97 -3.64 2.60 -18.69
N LYS A 98 -3.84 2.84 -17.39
CA LYS A 98 -3.55 4.13 -16.75
C LYS A 98 -2.08 4.21 -16.31
N ASN A 99 -1.16 3.90 -17.23
CA ASN A 99 0.27 3.72 -16.96
C ASN A 99 0.91 4.93 -16.25
N ALA A 100 0.55 6.16 -16.64
CA ALA A 100 1.08 7.36 -16.00
C ALA A 100 0.76 7.43 -14.50
N LEU A 101 -0.45 7.02 -14.08
CA LEU A 101 -0.84 6.98 -12.67
C LEU A 101 -0.20 5.80 -11.93
N SER A 102 0.00 4.67 -12.61
CA SER A 102 0.76 3.55 -12.03
C SER A 102 2.21 3.96 -11.75
N TYR A 103 2.88 4.57 -12.71
CA TYR A 103 4.24 5.07 -12.51
C TYR A 103 4.30 6.14 -11.42
N LEU A 104 3.33 7.05 -11.37
CA LEU A 104 3.25 8.04 -10.30
C LEU A 104 3.27 7.36 -8.92
N LEU A 105 2.45 6.33 -8.69
CA LEU A 105 2.40 5.64 -7.40
C LEU A 105 3.66 4.83 -7.11
N VAL A 106 4.23 4.16 -8.13
CA VAL A 106 5.47 3.38 -7.99
C VAL A 106 6.65 4.26 -7.57
N TYR A 107 6.76 5.46 -8.14
CA TYR A 107 7.85 6.39 -7.82
C TYR A 107 7.56 7.25 -6.58
N ALA A 108 6.29 7.55 -6.28
CA ALA A 108 5.91 8.31 -5.09
C ALA A 108 6.38 7.62 -3.81
N GLU A 109 6.21 6.31 -3.69
CA GLU A 109 6.57 5.55 -2.49
C GLU A 109 8.05 5.71 -2.09
N PRO A 110 9.05 5.44 -2.95
CA PRO A 110 10.45 5.63 -2.60
C PRO A 110 10.83 7.12 -2.45
N LEU A 111 10.23 8.01 -3.24
CA LEU A 111 10.50 9.45 -3.13
C LEU A 111 9.96 10.04 -1.83
N ASP A 112 8.73 9.70 -1.44
CA ASP A 112 8.14 10.12 -0.17
C ASP A 112 8.94 9.57 1.02
N THR A 113 9.40 8.31 0.93
CA THR A 113 10.24 7.70 1.97
C THR A 113 11.59 8.42 2.10
N LEU A 114 12.24 8.69 0.97
CA LEU A 114 13.52 9.43 0.96
C LEU A 114 13.34 10.85 1.52
N LEU A 115 12.28 11.55 1.11
CA LEU A 115 11.98 12.89 1.59
C LEU A 115 11.77 12.90 3.11
N MET A 116 10.98 11.95 3.63
CA MET A 116 10.73 11.85 5.07
C MET A 116 11.99 11.48 5.85
N LEU A 117 12.86 10.63 5.30
CA LEU A 117 14.16 10.30 5.90
C LEU A 117 15.15 11.47 5.90
N LEU A 118 14.99 12.44 5.02
CA LEU A 118 15.80 13.66 5.02
C LEU A 118 15.27 14.71 6.00
N ILE A 119 13.95 14.81 6.16
CA ILE A 119 13.30 15.87 6.95
C ILE A 119 13.14 15.48 8.41
N LEU A 120 12.70 14.26 8.72
CA LEU A 120 12.34 13.88 10.09
C LEU A 120 13.52 13.65 11.03
N PRO A 121 14.62 12.99 10.65
CA PRO A 121 15.73 12.73 11.56
C PRO A 121 16.41 14.00 12.11
N PRO A 122 16.62 15.08 11.33
CA PRO A 122 17.14 16.33 11.88
C PRO A 122 16.24 16.95 12.95
N MET A 123 14.91 16.74 12.86
CA MET A 123 13.94 17.31 13.80
C MET A 123 13.68 16.40 15.01
N LEU A 124 13.57 15.10 14.80
CA LEU A 124 13.10 14.12 15.79
C LEU A 124 14.16 13.06 16.15
N LYS A 125 15.39 13.21 15.65
CA LYS A 125 16.51 12.28 15.89
C LYS A 125 16.09 10.83 15.52
N LEU A 126 16.38 9.88 16.40
CA LEU A 126 16.09 8.45 16.18
C LEU A 126 14.59 8.18 15.96
N THR A 127 13.71 8.87 16.68
CA THR A 127 12.26 8.76 16.50
C THR A 127 11.83 9.17 15.08
N GLY A 128 12.50 10.17 14.49
CA GLY A 128 12.26 10.59 13.11
C GLY A 128 12.58 9.51 12.08
N VAL A 129 13.64 8.74 12.31
CA VAL A 129 13.98 7.60 11.44
C VAL A 129 12.86 6.55 11.47
N TRP A 130 12.36 6.20 12.66
CA TRP A 130 11.29 5.20 12.81
C TRP A 130 9.95 5.67 12.23
N LEU A 131 9.63 6.95 12.30
CA LEU A 131 8.38 7.50 11.79
C LEU A 131 8.41 7.86 10.29
N ALA A 132 9.59 7.96 9.69
CA ALA A 132 9.73 8.36 8.29
C ALA A 132 8.94 7.45 7.34
N VAL A 133 9.09 6.13 7.47
CA VAL A 133 8.39 5.15 6.63
C VAL A 133 6.88 5.17 6.86
N PRO A 134 6.35 5.10 8.10
CA PRO A 134 4.93 5.24 8.36
C PRO A 134 4.31 6.50 7.75
N ILE A 135 4.94 7.65 7.90
CA ILE A 135 4.42 8.93 7.39
C ILE A 135 4.45 8.94 5.85
N ALA A 136 5.55 8.48 5.24
CA ALA A 136 5.62 8.35 3.77
C ALA A 136 4.51 7.47 3.21
N GLN A 137 4.20 6.33 3.86
CA GLN A 137 3.11 5.45 3.43
C GLN A 137 1.73 6.12 3.50
N VAL A 138 1.49 6.96 4.51
CA VAL A 138 0.24 7.74 4.59
C VAL A 138 0.15 8.75 3.44
N ILE A 139 1.25 9.44 3.12
CA ILE A 139 1.30 10.39 2.01
C ILE A 139 1.00 9.67 0.70
N THR A 140 1.71 8.59 0.40
CA THR A 140 1.48 7.78 -0.81
C THR A 140 0.04 7.25 -0.88
N PHE A 141 -0.54 6.84 0.25
CA PHE A 141 -1.95 6.43 0.32
C PHE A 141 -2.90 7.55 -0.05
N VAL A 142 -2.68 8.78 0.43
CA VAL A 142 -3.49 9.95 0.06
C VAL A 142 -3.39 10.22 -1.44
N ILE A 143 -2.17 10.18 -2.01
CA ILE A 143 -1.96 10.32 -3.46
C ILE A 143 -2.74 9.23 -4.22
N ALA A 144 -2.69 7.98 -3.78
CA ALA A 144 -3.43 6.87 -4.39
C ALA A 144 -4.95 7.07 -4.32
N CYS A 145 -5.47 7.58 -3.21
CA CYS A 145 -6.89 7.89 -3.05
C CYS A 145 -7.35 8.99 -4.01
N VAL A 146 -6.57 10.05 -4.15
CA VAL A 146 -6.87 11.16 -5.06
C VAL A 146 -6.82 10.68 -6.51
N ALA A 147 -5.77 9.96 -6.90
CA ALA A 147 -5.62 9.39 -8.24
C ALA A 147 -6.79 8.45 -8.57
N LYS A 148 -7.16 7.56 -7.65
CA LYS A 148 -8.29 6.64 -7.84
C LYS A 148 -9.62 7.38 -8.03
N ARG A 149 -9.91 8.39 -7.20
CA ARG A 149 -11.13 9.21 -7.34
C ARG A 149 -11.20 9.91 -8.69
N SER A 150 -10.07 10.44 -9.17
CA SER A 150 -9.99 11.10 -10.48
C SER A 150 -10.31 10.14 -11.63
N VAL A 151 -9.82 8.89 -11.56
CA VAL A 151 -10.10 7.86 -12.57
C VAL A 151 -11.56 7.40 -12.49
N ASP A 152 -12.05 7.09 -11.30
CA ASP A 152 -13.44 6.63 -11.10
C ASP A 152 -14.45 7.70 -11.56
N ALA A 153 -14.18 8.99 -11.34
CA ALA A 153 -15.03 10.10 -11.82
C ALA A 153 -15.06 10.20 -13.35
N LYS A 154 -13.91 10.03 -14.03
CA LYS A 154 -13.85 10.06 -15.51
C LYS A 154 -14.58 8.90 -16.15
N ILE A 155 -14.45 7.69 -15.59
CA ILE A 155 -15.16 6.51 -16.08
C ILE A 155 -16.67 6.69 -15.91
N TRP A 156 -17.10 7.28 -14.78
CA TRP A 156 -18.52 7.52 -14.53
C TRP A 156 -19.12 8.54 -15.50
N SER A 157 -18.41 9.61 -15.83
CA SER A 157 -18.87 10.61 -16.79
C SER A 157 -18.99 10.08 -18.22
N SER A 158 -18.11 9.17 -18.64
CA SER A 158 -18.17 8.57 -19.97
C SER A 158 -19.29 7.54 -20.12
N THR A 159 -19.74 6.90 -19.03
CA THR A 159 -20.84 5.92 -19.03
C THR A 159 -22.22 6.62 -19.06
N MET A 160 -22.29 7.88 -18.64
CA MET A 160 -23.53 8.69 -18.66
C MET A 160 -23.73 9.44 -19.99
N ALA A 161 -22.70 9.52 -20.82
CA ALA A 161 -22.71 10.30 -22.06
C ALA A 161 -22.91 9.42 -23.33
N GLY A 162 -23.08 8.12 -23.20
CA GLY A 162 -23.36 7.16 -24.27
C GLY A 162 -24.58 6.34 -23.98
#